data_d983107573b99d00a3d75ba75a1e0c3e
#
_entry.id   d983107573b99d00a3d75ba75a1e0c3e
#
_cell.length_a   1.000
_cell.length_b   1.000
_cell.length_c   1.000
_cell.angle_alpha   90.00
_cell.angle_beta   90.00
_cell.angle_gamma   90.00
#
_symmetry.space_group_name_H-M   'P 1'
#
loop_
_entity.id
_entity.type
_entity.pdbx_description
1 polymer ?
#
loop_
_entity_poly.entity_id
_entity_poly.type
_entity_poly.pdbx_seq_one_letter_code
_entity_poly.pdbx_strand_id
1 'polypeptide(L)'
;MKRPENPDKKAFTVLNDPEARMVANCPVLVTGGARRIGKAIVEDLARHGFPVAIHCNRSLDEGEAIVNRINDSGGNACVVQADLEGDVRGLVKQASDRIGPIRLLVNNASLFQEDKVGALDMALWDRHFAVHLKTPVILAEDMPKALPEDQDGLVVNIIDQRVWKLNPXFFSYTLSKTALWNATRTLAQALAPRIRVNAIAPGPTLPSERQRPEDFERQVSKLPLQRAPELPEFGRTVRYFWENRSITGQMIALDGGQHLAWETPDIAGITE
;
A
#
# COMPACT_ATOMS: atom_id res chain seq x y z
N MET A 1 -36.82 -14.39 -22.51
CA MET A 1 -35.37 -14.20 -22.50
C MET A 1 -34.99 -13.43 -21.24
N LYS A 2 -34.35 -14.09 -20.24
CA LYS A 2 -33.82 -13.39 -19.06
C LYS A 2 -32.55 -12.67 -19.49
N ARG A 3 -32.44 -11.38 -19.19
CA ARG A 3 -31.19 -10.62 -19.40
C ARG A 3 -30.08 -11.30 -18.61
N PRO A 4 -28.89 -11.48 -19.18
CA PRO A 4 -27.77 -12.06 -18.39
C PRO A 4 -27.47 -11.15 -17.20
N GLU A 5 -27.34 -11.74 -16.04
CA GLU A 5 -26.92 -11.01 -14.82
C GLU A 5 -25.53 -10.41 -15.08
N ASN A 6 -25.40 -9.12 -14.85
CA ASN A 6 -24.12 -8.42 -14.97
C ASN A 6 -23.13 -9.01 -13.95
N PRO A 7 -22.03 -9.64 -14.39
CA PRO A 7 -21.08 -10.24 -13.46
C PRO A 7 -20.43 -9.23 -12.50
N ASP A 8 -20.44 -7.94 -12.88
CA ASP A 8 -19.85 -6.88 -12.04
C ASP A 8 -20.69 -6.54 -10.80
N LYS A 9 -22.00 -6.89 -10.81
CA LYS A 9 -22.87 -6.61 -9.64
C LYS A 9 -22.55 -7.43 -8.40
N LYS A 10 -21.87 -8.59 -8.56
CA LYS A 10 -21.49 -9.44 -7.42
C LYS A 10 -20.13 -9.06 -6.81
N ALA A 11 -19.41 -8.12 -7.43
CA ALA A 11 -18.03 -7.84 -7.06
C ALA A 11 -17.87 -7.25 -5.64
N PHE A 12 -18.89 -6.55 -5.13
CA PHE A 12 -18.81 -5.87 -3.83
C PHE A 12 -19.93 -6.26 -2.86
N THR A 13 -20.64 -7.37 -3.13
CA THR A 13 -21.70 -7.84 -2.20
C THR A 13 -21.05 -8.24 -0.87
N VAL A 14 -21.40 -7.53 0.20
CA VAL A 14 -20.93 -7.84 1.55
C VAL A 14 -21.55 -9.17 1.99
N LEU A 15 -20.72 -10.10 2.40
CA LEU A 15 -21.19 -11.39 2.92
C LEU A 15 -21.92 -11.16 4.24
N ASN A 16 -23.10 -11.76 4.40
CA ASN A 16 -23.87 -11.74 5.66
C ASN A 16 -23.22 -12.69 6.69
N ASP A 17 -22.02 -12.30 7.14
CA ASP A 17 -21.20 -13.09 8.05
C ASP A 17 -20.95 -12.26 9.33
N PRO A 18 -20.92 -12.88 10.51
CA PRO A 18 -20.50 -12.17 11.74
C PRO A 18 -19.14 -11.51 11.65
N GLU A 19 -18.20 -12.07 10.88
CA GLU A 19 -16.91 -11.44 10.61
C GLU A 19 -17.07 -10.14 9.80
N ALA A 20 -18.08 -10.07 8.91
CA ALA A 20 -18.38 -8.87 8.14
C ALA A 20 -18.77 -7.69 9.03
N ARG A 21 -19.40 -7.94 10.18
CA ARG A 21 -19.75 -6.88 11.15
C ARG A 21 -18.54 -6.30 11.86
N MET A 22 -17.46 -7.09 12.05
CA MET A 22 -16.24 -6.62 12.67
C MET A 22 -15.46 -5.68 11.74
N VAL A 23 -15.47 -5.95 10.43
CA VAL A 23 -14.77 -5.12 9.46
C VAL A 23 -15.57 -3.88 9.03
N ALA A 24 -16.92 -3.91 9.14
CA ALA A 24 -17.75 -2.72 8.88
C ALA A 24 -17.42 -1.57 9.84
N ASN A 25 -16.88 -1.90 11.02
CA ASN A 25 -16.42 -0.92 12.00
C ASN A 25 -14.93 -0.61 11.88
N CYS A 26 -14.33 -0.89 10.70
CA CYS A 26 -12.92 -0.62 10.43
C CYS A 26 -12.76 0.24 9.17
N PRO A 27 -13.07 1.56 9.25
CA PRO A 27 -12.80 2.44 8.12
C PRO A 27 -11.31 2.50 7.80
N VAL A 28 -11.03 2.48 6.49
CA VAL A 28 -9.66 2.40 5.96
C VAL A 28 -9.35 3.64 5.13
N LEU A 29 -8.15 4.19 5.29
CA LEU A 29 -7.62 5.20 4.37
C LEU A 29 -6.48 4.56 3.56
N VAL A 30 -6.58 4.59 2.22
CA VAL A 30 -5.53 4.10 1.32
C VAL A 30 -4.97 5.26 0.51
N THR A 31 -3.70 5.63 0.74
CA THR A 31 -3.09 6.70 -0.06
C THR A 31 -2.70 6.16 -1.44
N GLY A 32 -2.95 6.96 -2.49
CA GLY A 32 -2.74 6.53 -3.88
C GLY A 32 -3.62 5.34 -4.25
N GLY A 33 -4.86 5.32 -3.75
CA GLY A 33 -5.77 4.17 -3.85
C GLY A 33 -6.48 4.00 -5.19
N ALA A 34 -6.29 4.92 -6.17
CA ALA A 34 -7.06 4.89 -7.42
C ALA A 34 -6.43 4.02 -8.52
N ARG A 35 -5.17 3.62 -8.38
CA ARG A 35 -4.41 2.91 -9.44
C ARG A 35 -3.55 1.78 -8.88
N ARG A 36 -3.22 0.83 -9.76
CA ARG A 36 -2.19 -0.20 -9.55
C ARG A 36 -2.41 -0.98 -8.23
N ILE A 37 -1.39 -1.12 -7.38
CA ILE A 37 -1.45 -1.84 -6.09
C ILE A 37 -2.50 -1.21 -5.16
N GLY A 38 -2.53 0.12 -5.08
CA GLY A 38 -3.49 0.82 -4.22
C GLY A 38 -4.94 0.49 -4.59
N LYS A 39 -5.25 0.49 -5.89
CA LYS A 39 -6.59 0.10 -6.37
C LYS A 39 -6.93 -1.34 -5.98
N ALA A 40 -5.98 -2.27 -6.15
CA ALA A 40 -6.22 -3.68 -5.81
C ALA A 40 -6.49 -3.85 -4.30
N ILE A 41 -5.77 -3.11 -3.45
CA ILE A 41 -6.00 -3.10 -1.99
C ILE A 41 -7.41 -2.55 -1.70
N VAL A 42 -7.77 -1.40 -2.29
CA VAL A 42 -9.09 -0.77 -2.10
C VAL A 42 -10.19 -1.76 -2.48
N GLU A 43 -10.10 -2.37 -3.66
CA GLU A 43 -11.14 -3.28 -4.16
C GLU A 43 -11.23 -4.55 -3.32
N ASP A 44 -10.10 -5.08 -2.84
CA ASP A 44 -10.12 -6.25 -1.94
C ASP A 44 -10.79 -5.90 -0.60
N LEU A 45 -10.39 -4.80 0.02
CA LEU A 45 -10.94 -4.39 1.31
C LEU A 45 -12.44 -4.09 1.22
N ALA A 46 -12.86 -3.34 0.18
CA ALA A 46 -14.27 -3.04 -0.04
C ALA A 46 -15.09 -4.31 -0.24
N ARG A 47 -14.56 -5.29 -1.01
CA ARG A 47 -15.22 -6.58 -1.24
C ARG A 47 -15.42 -7.38 0.05
N HIS A 48 -14.55 -7.14 1.05
CA HIS A 48 -14.63 -7.78 2.36
C HIS A 48 -15.35 -6.91 3.40
N GLY A 49 -16.07 -5.85 2.96
CA GLY A 49 -16.94 -5.07 3.82
C GLY A 49 -16.30 -3.91 4.58
N PHE A 50 -15.03 -3.61 4.33
CA PHE A 50 -14.38 -2.45 4.94
C PHE A 50 -14.88 -1.15 4.29
N PRO A 51 -15.29 -0.14 5.06
CA PRO A 51 -15.47 1.21 4.51
C PRO A 51 -14.12 1.76 4.07
N VAL A 52 -14.02 2.36 2.85
CA VAL A 52 -12.73 2.74 2.29
C VAL A 52 -12.71 4.20 1.82
N ALA A 53 -11.82 5.03 2.39
CA ALA A 53 -11.47 6.34 1.86
C ALA A 53 -10.28 6.18 0.89
N ILE A 54 -10.49 6.58 -0.35
CA ILE A 54 -9.50 6.49 -1.42
C ILE A 54 -8.82 7.85 -1.55
N HIS A 55 -7.55 7.93 -1.14
CA HIS A 55 -6.81 9.17 -1.37
C HIS A 55 -6.30 9.21 -2.80
N CYS A 56 -6.51 10.35 -3.46
CA CYS A 56 -5.99 10.68 -4.80
C CYS A 56 -5.34 12.06 -4.78
N ASN A 57 -4.34 12.28 -5.60
CA ASN A 57 -3.87 13.64 -5.94
C ASN A 57 -4.52 14.07 -7.27
N ARG A 58 -4.07 13.47 -8.39
CA ARG A 58 -4.50 13.84 -9.76
C ARG A 58 -5.48 12.83 -10.39
N SER A 59 -5.66 11.66 -9.76
CA SER A 59 -6.47 10.55 -10.30
C SER A 59 -7.90 10.59 -9.74
N LEU A 60 -8.51 11.77 -9.71
CA LEU A 60 -9.86 11.94 -9.12
C LEU A 60 -10.90 11.13 -9.88
N ASP A 61 -10.91 11.21 -11.22
CA ASP A 61 -11.92 10.51 -12.01
C ASP A 61 -11.86 9.00 -11.80
N GLU A 62 -10.64 8.45 -11.73
CA GLU A 62 -10.46 7.01 -11.45
C GLU A 62 -10.91 6.67 -10.02
N GLY A 63 -10.61 7.53 -9.06
CA GLY A 63 -11.04 7.35 -7.67
C GLY A 63 -12.56 7.37 -7.55
N GLU A 64 -13.22 8.36 -8.16
CA GLU A 64 -14.68 8.48 -8.16
C GLU A 64 -15.35 7.29 -8.86
N ALA A 65 -14.77 6.81 -9.96
CA ALA A 65 -15.28 5.63 -10.65
C ALA A 65 -15.24 4.39 -9.74
N ILE A 66 -14.18 4.22 -8.93
CA ILE A 66 -14.09 3.11 -7.97
C ILE A 66 -15.13 3.30 -6.86
N VAL A 67 -15.24 4.51 -6.30
CA VAL A 67 -16.19 4.84 -5.24
C VAL A 67 -17.64 4.52 -5.71
N ASN A 68 -17.98 4.95 -6.92
CA ASN A 68 -19.34 4.71 -7.47
C ASN A 68 -19.62 3.20 -7.55
N ARG A 69 -18.67 2.39 -8.07
CA ARG A 69 -18.85 0.92 -8.15
C ARG A 69 -19.04 0.29 -6.77
N ILE A 70 -18.23 0.73 -5.78
CA ILE A 70 -18.33 0.19 -4.43
C ILE A 70 -19.70 0.55 -3.82
N ASN A 71 -20.10 1.81 -3.91
CA ASN A 71 -21.36 2.28 -3.30
C ASN A 71 -22.58 1.69 -4.00
N ASP A 72 -22.57 1.56 -5.33
CA ASP A 72 -23.65 0.92 -6.10
C ASP A 72 -23.81 -0.56 -5.75
N SER A 73 -22.76 -1.18 -5.24
CA SER A 73 -22.76 -2.59 -4.81
C SER A 73 -23.09 -2.75 -3.31
N GLY A 74 -23.47 -1.66 -2.63
CA GLY A 74 -23.85 -1.68 -1.22
C GLY A 74 -22.69 -1.51 -0.23
N GLY A 75 -21.49 -1.19 -0.72
CA GLY A 75 -20.35 -0.86 0.14
C GLY A 75 -20.38 0.59 0.60
N ASN A 76 -19.31 1.04 1.23
CA ASN A 76 -19.17 2.41 1.72
C ASN A 76 -17.78 2.94 1.33
N ALA A 77 -17.72 3.90 0.41
CA ALA A 77 -16.45 4.47 -0.02
C ALA A 77 -16.58 5.96 -0.30
N CYS A 78 -15.46 6.68 -0.20
CA CYS A 78 -15.37 8.09 -0.58
C CYS A 78 -13.97 8.38 -1.14
N VAL A 79 -13.85 9.50 -1.85
CA VAL A 79 -12.54 10.03 -2.28
C VAL A 79 -12.15 11.16 -1.34
N VAL A 80 -10.87 11.20 -0.95
CA VAL A 80 -10.25 12.36 -0.29
C VAL A 80 -9.07 12.83 -1.14
N GLN A 81 -8.98 14.13 -1.39
CA GLN A 81 -7.94 14.69 -2.25
C GLN A 81 -6.89 15.43 -1.43
N ALA A 82 -5.62 15.16 -1.70
CA ALA A 82 -4.50 15.90 -1.14
C ALA A 82 -3.27 15.78 -2.03
N ASP A 83 -2.38 16.77 -1.93
CA ASP A 83 -1.03 16.64 -2.47
C ASP A 83 -0.09 16.20 -1.33
N LEU A 84 0.43 14.99 -1.43
CA LEU A 84 1.27 14.42 -0.37
C LEU A 84 2.68 15.03 -0.30
N GLU A 85 3.03 15.89 -1.25
CA GLU A 85 4.25 16.69 -1.17
C GLU A 85 4.06 17.93 -0.29
N GLY A 86 2.79 18.32 -0.05
CA GLY A 86 2.41 19.49 0.75
C GLY A 86 2.10 19.19 2.22
N ASP A 87 1.19 19.96 2.78
CA ASP A 87 0.73 19.77 4.15
C ASP A 87 -0.42 18.75 4.16
N VAL A 88 -0.20 17.63 4.82
CA VAL A 88 -1.17 16.54 4.91
C VAL A 88 -1.86 16.46 6.28
N ARG A 89 -1.59 17.42 7.17
CA ARG A 89 -2.28 17.49 8.44
C ARG A 89 -3.78 17.63 8.20
N GLY A 90 -4.56 16.83 8.90
CA GLY A 90 -6.01 16.81 8.76
C GLY A 90 -6.55 15.84 7.72
N LEU A 91 -5.71 15.19 6.89
CA LEU A 91 -6.19 14.24 5.88
C LEU A 91 -6.89 13.03 6.54
N VAL A 92 -6.32 12.51 7.63
CA VAL A 92 -6.96 11.42 8.39
C VAL A 92 -8.31 11.87 8.93
N LYS A 93 -8.38 13.09 9.48
CA LYS A 93 -9.65 13.65 9.99
C LYS A 93 -10.67 13.81 8.85
N GLN A 94 -10.24 14.34 7.70
CA GLN A 94 -11.13 14.50 6.53
C GLN A 94 -11.73 13.17 6.11
N ALA A 95 -10.92 12.10 6.07
CA ALA A 95 -11.39 10.76 5.74
C ALA A 95 -12.36 10.25 6.84
N SER A 96 -12.00 10.45 8.11
CA SER A 96 -12.81 10.01 9.24
C SER A 96 -14.19 10.70 9.29
N ASP A 97 -14.26 11.97 8.93
CA ASP A 97 -15.52 12.71 8.90
C ASP A 97 -16.50 12.14 7.85
N ARG A 98 -15.98 11.42 6.84
CA ARG A 98 -16.79 10.91 5.73
C ARG A 98 -17.24 9.46 5.90
N ILE A 99 -16.37 8.60 6.48
CA ILE A 99 -16.68 7.16 6.57
C ILE A 99 -16.51 6.57 7.97
N GLY A 100 -16.23 7.42 8.97
CA GLY A 100 -15.99 7.00 10.35
C GLY A 100 -14.51 6.97 10.71
N PRO A 101 -14.20 6.88 12.01
CA PRO A 101 -12.81 6.96 12.49
C PRO A 101 -11.90 5.95 11.82
N ILE A 102 -10.83 6.43 11.18
CA ILE A 102 -9.91 5.56 10.40
C ILE A 102 -9.16 4.64 11.37
N ARG A 103 -9.38 3.33 11.24
CA ARG A 103 -8.73 2.28 12.04
C ARG A 103 -7.64 1.54 11.29
N LEU A 104 -7.63 1.65 9.95
CA LEU A 104 -6.60 1.05 9.11
C LEU A 104 -6.08 2.11 8.13
N LEU A 105 -4.79 2.39 8.19
CA LEU A 105 -4.13 3.31 7.27
C LEU A 105 -3.16 2.53 6.40
N VAL A 106 -3.34 2.60 5.07
CA VAL A 106 -2.40 1.99 4.12
C VAL A 106 -1.65 3.11 3.40
N ASN A 107 -0.39 3.29 3.75
CA ASN A 107 0.51 4.25 3.10
C ASN A 107 1.08 3.59 1.83
N ASN A 108 0.34 3.74 0.72
CA ASN A 108 0.67 3.12 -0.56
C ASN A 108 1.18 4.12 -1.61
N ALA A 109 0.83 5.39 -1.52
CA ALA A 109 1.24 6.38 -2.51
C ALA A 109 2.76 6.39 -2.71
N SER A 110 3.20 6.49 -3.95
CA SER A 110 4.63 6.40 -4.27
C SER A 110 4.96 7.17 -5.54
N LEU A 111 6.16 7.73 -5.58
CA LEU A 111 6.87 8.24 -6.75
C LEU A 111 7.99 7.26 -7.07
N PHE A 112 8.14 6.86 -8.34
CA PHE A 112 9.22 5.95 -8.73
C PHE A 112 9.96 6.57 -9.91
N GLN A 113 10.91 7.44 -9.59
CA GLN A 113 11.71 8.16 -10.58
C GLN A 113 13.20 7.93 -10.31
N GLU A 114 13.98 7.91 -11.35
CA GLU A 114 15.38 7.52 -11.29
C GLU A 114 16.29 8.74 -10.99
N ASP A 115 17.20 8.54 -10.06
CA ASP A 115 18.37 9.37 -9.84
C ASP A 115 19.55 8.50 -9.45
N LYS A 116 20.76 9.04 -9.47
CA LYS A 116 21.98 8.29 -9.11
C LYS A 116 23.05 9.25 -8.63
N VAL A 117 24.00 8.72 -7.85
CA VAL A 117 25.17 9.51 -7.41
C VAL A 117 25.94 10.01 -8.64
N GLY A 118 26.30 11.27 -8.65
CA GLY A 118 26.88 11.96 -9.79
C GLY A 118 25.88 12.72 -10.66
N ALA A 119 24.57 12.46 -10.47
CA ALA A 119 23.49 13.18 -11.16
C ALA A 119 22.24 13.21 -10.26
N LEU A 120 22.42 13.63 -9.00
CA LEU A 120 21.32 13.75 -8.05
C LEU A 120 20.45 14.95 -8.38
N ASP A 121 19.15 14.75 -8.36
CA ASP A 121 18.16 15.83 -8.45
C ASP A 121 17.61 16.09 -7.04
N MET A 122 18.01 17.20 -6.43
CA MET A 122 17.60 17.49 -5.05
C MET A 122 16.10 17.81 -4.93
N ALA A 123 15.47 18.33 -5.98
CA ALA A 123 14.01 18.50 -5.98
C ALA A 123 13.31 17.15 -5.98
N LEU A 124 13.78 16.20 -6.78
CA LEU A 124 13.25 14.82 -6.76
C LEU A 124 13.51 14.13 -5.40
N TRP A 125 14.71 14.36 -4.84
CA TRP A 125 15.04 13.85 -3.49
C TRP A 125 14.01 14.31 -2.47
N ASP A 126 13.73 15.61 -2.43
CA ASP A 126 12.77 16.19 -1.47
C ASP A 126 11.38 15.60 -1.68
N ARG A 127 10.96 15.40 -2.93
CA ARG A 127 9.67 14.78 -3.27
C ARG A 127 9.59 13.33 -2.79
N HIS A 128 10.65 12.54 -3.03
CA HIS A 128 10.70 11.16 -2.54
C HIS A 128 10.55 11.11 -1.01
N PHE A 129 11.30 11.94 -0.29
CA PHE A 129 11.22 11.96 1.18
C PHE A 129 9.89 12.52 1.69
N ALA A 130 9.30 13.49 1.00
CA ALA A 130 7.97 14.00 1.36
C ALA A 130 6.92 12.89 1.26
N VAL A 131 6.83 12.22 0.10
CA VAL A 131 5.79 11.24 -0.17
C VAL A 131 6.03 9.92 0.58
N HIS A 132 7.29 9.45 0.65
CA HIS A 132 7.59 8.11 1.17
C HIS A 132 7.86 8.08 2.68
N LEU A 133 8.23 9.22 3.28
CA LEU A 133 8.59 9.22 4.70
C LEU A 133 7.78 10.23 5.51
N LYS A 134 7.88 11.51 5.15
CA LYS A 134 7.24 12.58 5.93
C LYS A 134 5.73 12.35 6.04
N THR A 135 5.06 12.15 4.91
CA THR A 135 3.61 11.93 4.86
C THR A 135 3.17 10.68 5.64
N PRO A 136 3.74 9.48 5.40
CA PRO A 136 3.38 8.31 6.21
C PRO A 136 3.53 8.51 7.71
N VAL A 137 4.58 9.21 8.15
CA VAL A 137 4.80 9.49 9.58
C VAL A 137 3.73 10.43 10.13
N ILE A 138 3.41 11.51 9.39
CA ILE A 138 2.38 12.47 9.82
C ILE A 138 1.00 11.79 9.90
N LEU A 139 0.64 11.00 8.89
CA LEU A 139 -0.66 10.31 8.88
C LEU A 139 -0.75 9.29 10.03
N ALA A 140 0.35 8.57 10.31
CA ALA A 140 0.40 7.62 11.44
C ALA A 140 0.30 8.35 12.78
N GLU A 141 0.90 9.54 12.92
CA GLU A 141 0.81 10.37 14.11
C GLU A 141 -0.62 10.94 14.32
N ASP A 142 -1.29 11.27 13.22
CA ASP A 142 -2.64 11.87 13.30
C ASP A 142 -3.74 10.81 13.55
N MET A 143 -3.47 9.55 13.17
CA MET A 143 -4.47 8.48 13.28
C MET A 143 -4.99 8.29 14.72
N PRO A 144 -4.15 8.11 15.76
CA PRO A 144 -4.67 7.94 17.12
C PRO A 144 -5.40 9.16 17.67
N LYS A 145 -5.15 10.36 17.13
CA LYS A 145 -5.89 11.59 17.54
C LYS A 145 -7.33 11.58 17.01
N ALA A 146 -7.58 10.89 15.90
CA ALA A 146 -8.90 10.79 15.27
C ALA A 146 -9.68 9.56 15.74
N LEU A 147 -9.07 8.66 16.52
CA LEU A 147 -9.70 7.43 17.01
C LEU A 147 -10.28 7.64 18.42
N PRO A 148 -11.49 7.10 18.70
CA PRO A 148 -11.97 6.96 20.08
C PRO A 148 -10.94 6.23 20.96
N GLU A 149 -10.87 6.59 22.24
CA GLU A 149 -9.85 6.09 23.17
C GLU A 149 -9.88 4.56 23.34
N ASP A 150 -11.06 3.96 23.20
CA ASP A 150 -11.27 2.51 23.35
C ASP A 150 -11.01 1.73 22.05
N GLN A 151 -10.62 2.40 20.97
CA GLN A 151 -10.37 1.74 19.68
C GLN A 151 -8.88 1.64 19.38
N ASP A 152 -8.53 0.54 18.74
CA ASP A 152 -7.18 0.27 18.24
C ASP A 152 -7.13 0.39 16.72
N GLY A 153 -5.93 0.37 16.16
CA GLY A 153 -5.75 0.49 14.73
C GLY A 153 -4.50 -0.18 14.20
N LEU A 154 -4.33 -0.05 12.89
CA LEU A 154 -3.22 -0.64 12.15
C LEU A 154 -2.75 0.33 11.06
N VAL A 155 -1.45 0.49 10.94
CA VAL A 155 -0.81 1.15 9.79
C VAL A 155 -0.06 0.09 8.99
N VAL A 156 -0.25 0.09 7.67
CA VAL A 156 0.52 -0.76 6.75
C VAL A 156 1.24 0.14 5.75
N ASN A 157 2.57 0.09 5.76
CA ASN A 157 3.41 0.87 4.86
C ASN A 157 3.82 0.01 3.65
N ILE A 158 3.55 0.49 2.43
CA ILE A 158 4.00 -0.18 1.21
C ILE A 158 5.42 0.34 0.91
N ILE A 159 6.39 -0.54 1.12
CA ILE A 159 7.82 -0.21 1.03
C ILE A 159 8.35 -0.63 -0.36
N ASP A 160 9.32 -1.50 -0.42
CA ASP A 160 9.90 -2.10 -1.63
C ASP A 160 10.96 -3.10 -1.16
N GLN A 161 11.08 -4.24 -1.82
CA GLN A 161 12.10 -5.23 -1.48
C GLN A 161 13.52 -4.69 -1.64
N ARG A 162 13.71 -3.57 -2.39
CA ARG A 162 15.01 -2.89 -2.55
C ARG A 162 15.66 -2.52 -1.23
N VAL A 163 14.88 -2.34 -0.15
CA VAL A 163 15.47 -2.00 1.16
C VAL A 163 16.31 -3.15 1.72
N TRP A 164 16.10 -4.37 1.21
CA TRP A 164 16.89 -5.56 1.54
C TRP A 164 17.89 -5.92 0.44
N LYS A 165 17.58 -5.62 -0.82
CA LYS A 165 18.47 -5.91 -1.96
C LYS A 165 18.78 -4.60 -2.70
N LEU A 166 19.77 -3.89 -2.18
CA LEU A 166 20.15 -2.56 -2.66
C LEU A 166 20.71 -2.60 -4.09
N ASN A 167 20.47 -1.52 -4.83
CA ASN A 167 21.18 -1.23 -6.07
C ASN A 167 21.39 0.29 -6.18
N PRO A 168 22.36 0.75 -6.99
CA PRO A 168 22.71 2.18 -7.08
C PRO A 168 21.76 3.06 -7.88
N UNK A 169 20.92 2.59 -8.52
CA UNK A 169 19.93 3.24 -9.27
C UNK A 169 18.79 3.59 -8.39
N PHE A 170 18.04 4.58 -8.80
CA PHE A 170 16.94 5.02 -7.96
C PHE A 170 17.40 5.34 -6.54
N PHE A 171 18.39 6.18 -6.44
CA PHE A 171 19.15 6.34 -5.19
C PHE A 171 18.30 6.97 -4.09
N SER A 172 17.71 8.16 -4.32
CA SER A 172 16.88 8.83 -3.30
C SER A 172 15.59 8.06 -3.02
N TYR A 173 15.01 7.39 -4.03
CA TYR A 173 13.87 6.49 -3.82
C TYR A 173 14.22 5.39 -2.82
N THR A 174 15.35 4.69 -3.06
CA THR A 174 15.79 3.58 -2.20
C THR A 174 16.02 4.06 -0.78
N LEU A 175 16.69 5.22 -0.61
CA LEU A 175 16.95 5.79 0.72
C LEU A 175 15.63 6.16 1.42
N SER A 176 14.69 6.79 0.71
CA SER A 176 13.40 7.17 1.32
C SER A 176 12.60 5.94 1.77
N LYS A 177 12.59 4.86 0.97
CA LYS A 177 11.93 3.60 1.34
C LYS A 177 12.65 2.89 2.49
N THR A 178 13.99 2.95 2.54
CA THR A 178 14.77 2.42 3.67
C THR A 178 14.44 3.20 4.95
N ALA A 179 14.33 4.52 4.85
CA ALA A 179 13.93 5.34 5.99
C ALA A 179 12.51 4.99 6.45
N LEU A 180 11.57 4.73 5.53
CA LEU A 180 10.21 4.29 5.88
C LEU A 180 10.23 2.91 6.57
N TRP A 181 11.13 1.99 6.16
CA TRP A 181 11.28 0.71 6.85
C TRP A 181 11.73 0.91 8.31
N ASN A 182 12.71 1.77 8.54
CA ASN A 182 13.12 2.11 9.90
C ASN A 182 12.00 2.80 10.68
N ALA A 183 11.29 3.76 10.04
CA ALA A 183 10.15 4.44 10.64
C ALA A 183 9.03 3.45 11.02
N THR A 184 8.80 2.41 10.22
CA THR A 184 7.80 1.38 10.52
C THR A 184 8.03 0.76 11.90
N ARG A 185 9.28 0.39 12.20
CA ARG A 185 9.65 -0.23 13.49
C ARG A 185 9.56 0.78 14.64
N THR A 186 10.04 2.00 14.40
CA THR A 186 10.02 3.05 15.42
C THR A 186 8.58 3.49 15.73
N LEU A 187 7.74 3.63 14.70
CA LEU A 187 6.32 3.94 14.90
C LEU A 187 5.59 2.80 15.63
N ALA A 188 5.95 1.54 15.32
CA ALA A 188 5.38 0.39 16.05
C ALA A 188 5.67 0.47 17.55
N GLN A 189 6.88 0.91 17.92
CA GLN A 189 7.25 1.13 19.33
C GLN A 189 6.50 2.31 19.94
N ALA A 190 6.44 3.43 19.21
CA ALA A 190 5.91 4.70 19.73
C ALA A 190 4.38 4.69 19.85
N LEU A 191 3.68 3.96 18.98
CA LEU A 191 2.21 3.99 18.92
C LEU A 191 1.56 2.80 19.66
N ALA A 192 2.37 1.86 20.13
CA ALA A 192 1.86 0.77 20.97
C ALA A 192 1.35 1.33 22.30
N PRO A 193 0.33 0.70 22.92
CA PRO A 193 -0.35 -0.54 22.47
C PRO A 193 -1.52 -0.28 21.51
N ARG A 194 -1.88 0.96 21.21
CA ARG A 194 -3.10 1.27 20.47
C ARG A 194 -3.00 1.02 18.98
N ILE A 195 -1.85 1.35 18.37
CA ILE A 195 -1.70 1.24 16.91
C ILE A 195 -0.54 0.30 16.60
N ARG A 196 -0.82 -0.73 15.81
CA ARG A 196 0.22 -1.61 15.25
C ARG A 196 0.72 -1.01 13.95
N VAL A 197 1.99 -1.21 13.61
CA VAL A 197 2.55 -0.70 12.36
C VAL A 197 3.35 -1.82 11.70
N ASN A 198 2.97 -2.19 10.48
CA ASN A 198 3.63 -3.24 9.70
C ASN A 198 3.88 -2.75 8.27
N ALA A 199 4.50 -3.57 7.45
CA ALA A 199 4.87 -3.20 6.09
C ALA A 199 4.72 -4.37 5.12
N ILE A 200 4.51 -4.02 3.84
CA ILE A 200 4.58 -4.94 2.71
C ILE A 200 5.69 -4.41 1.79
N ALA A 201 6.55 -5.30 1.32
CA ALA A 201 7.65 -4.97 0.41
C ALA A 201 7.40 -5.63 -0.95
N PRO A 202 6.81 -4.91 -1.91
CA PRO A 202 6.60 -5.45 -3.25
C PRO A 202 7.91 -5.70 -3.99
N GLY A 203 7.90 -6.74 -4.85
CA GLY A 203 8.84 -6.90 -5.93
C GLY A 203 8.23 -6.45 -7.27
N PRO A 204 8.67 -7.01 -8.40
CA PRO A 204 8.17 -6.64 -9.73
C PRO A 204 6.73 -7.14 -9.90
N THR A 205 5.77 -6.27 -9.59
CA THR A 205 4.34 -6.60 -9.58
C THR A 205 3.66 -6.26 -10.91
N LEU A 206 3.95 -5.07 -11.43
CA LEU A 206 3.39 -4.55 -12.68
C LEU A 206 4.52 -3.83 -13.43
N PRO A 207 4.56 -3.93 -14.75
CA PRO A 207 5.56 -3.17 -15.50
C PRO A 207 5.40 -1.67 -15.23
N SER A 208 6.51 -0.97 -15.17
CA SER A 208 6.48 0.50 -15.10
C SER A 208 6.21 1.05 -16.51
N GLU A 209 5.79 2.32 -16.57
CA GLU A 209 5.52 3.00 -17.85
C GLU A 209 6.75 3.03 -18.78
N ARG A 210 7.95 2.89 -18.22
CA ARG A 210 9.21 2.91 -18.95
C ARG A 210 9.71 1.51 -19.32
N GLN A 211 9.10 0.46 -18.78
CA GLN A 211 9.59 -0.92 -18.94
C GLN A 211 8.83 -1.62 -20.07
N ARG A 212 9.57 -2.17 -21.01
CA ARG A 212 8.98 -2.97 -22.08
C ARG A 212 8.43 -4.30 -21.50
N PRO A 213 7.33 -4.82 -22.04
CA PRO A 213 6.76 -6.08 -21.52
C PRO A 213 7.80 -7.22 -21.49
N GLU A 214 8.64 -7.36 -22.52
CA GLU A 214 9.65 -8.41 -22.62
C GLU A 214 10.70 -8.30 -21.50
N ASP A 215 11.06 -7.08 -21.13
CA ASP A 215 12.00 -6.83 -20.02
C ASP A 215 11.38 -7.22 -18.68
N PHE A 216 10.07 -6.93 -18.51
CA PHE A 216 9.35 -7.34 -17.30
C PHE A 216 9.27 -8.88 -17.22
N GLU A 217 8.88 -9.54 -18.30
CA GLU A 217 8.82 -11.02 -18.36
C GLU A 217 10.19 -11.65 -18.05
N ARG A 218 11.25 -11.10 -18.64
CA ARG A 218 12.62 -11.55 -18.38
C ARG A 218 13.00 -11.35 -16.91
N GLN A 219 12.60 -10.22 -16.32
CA GLN A 219 12.83 -9.96 -14.89
C GLN A 219 12.11 -11.01 -14.04
N VAL A 220 10.83 -11.27 -14.33
CA VAL A 220 10.02 -12.24 -13.57
C VAL A 220 10.59 -13.65 -13.68
N SER A 221 11.04 -14.07 -14.90
CA SER A 221 11.60 -15.40 -15.10
C SER A 221 12.91 -15.64 -14.32
N LYS A 222 13.56 -14.57 -13.84
CA LYS A 222 14.79 -14.66 -13.04
C LYS A 222 14.56 -14.59 -11.54
N LEU A 223 13.30 -14.43 -11.10
CA LEU A 223 12.99 -14.51 -9.67
C LEU A 223 13.16 -15.95 -9.18
N PRO A 224 13.53 -16.16 -7.92
CA PRO A 224 13.60 -17.53 -7.37
C PRO A 224 12.31 -18.32 -7.57
N LEU A 225 11.14 -17.72 -7.41
CA LEU A 225 9.86 -18.39 -7.65
C LEU A 225 9.40 -18.33 -9.11
N GLN A 226 10.13 -17.63 -9.99
CA GLN A 226 9.81 -17.42 -11.40
C GLN A 226 8.37 -16.90 -11.60
N ARG A 227 7.87 -16.15 -10.62
CA ARG A 227 6.50 -15.65 -10.58
C ARG A 227 6.46 -14.29 -9.88
N ALA A 228 5.82 -13.33 -10.53
CA ALA A 228 5.55 -12.02 -9.93
C ALA A 228 4.46 -12.14 -8.86
N PRO A 229 4.44 -11.27 -7.86
CA PRO A 229 3.29 -11.22 -6.96
C PRO A 229 2.05 -10.76 -7.73
N GLU A 230 0.91 -11.35 -7.39
CA GLU A 230 -0.38 -11.00 -7.99
C GLU A 230 -1.06 -9.88 -7.19
N LEU A 231 -1.80 -9.02 -7.88
CA LEU A 231 -2.45 -7.87 -7.23
C LEU A 231 -3.35 -8.27 -6.04
N PRO A 232 -4.15 -9.38 -6.10
CA PRO A 232 -4.96 -9.77 -4.94
C PRO A 232 -4.17 -10.13 -3.69
N GLU A 233 -2.88 -10.47 -3.81
CA GLU A 233 -2.06 -10.82 -2.64
C GLU A 233 -1.88 -9.63 -1.71
N PHE A 234 -1.89 -8.40 -2.24
CA PHE A 234 -1.68 -7.20 -1.42
C PHE A 234 -2.86 -6.97 -0.46
N GLY A 235 -4.09 -7.04 -0.96
CA GLY A 235 -5.28 -6.92 -0.10
C GLY A 235 -5.34 -8.03 0.93
N ARG A 236 -5.09 -9.29 0.52
CA ARG A 236 -5.05 -10.43 1.45
C ARG A 236 -4.00 -10.23 2.56
N THR A 237 -2.84 -9.66 2.22
CA THR A 237 -1.77 -9.43 3.21
C THR A 237 -2.15 -8.29 4.17
N VAL A 238 -2.81 -7.25 3.68
CA VAL A 238 -3.33 -6.19 4.57
C VAL A 238 -4.34 -6.79 5.56
N ARG A 239 -5.28 -7.63 5.06
CA ARG A 239 -6.25 -8.31 5.95
C ARG A 239 -5.55 -9.28 6.91
N TYR A 240 -4.53 -10.00 6.45
CA TYR A 240 -3.73 -10.86 7.33
C TYR A 240 -3.16 -10.07 8.51
N PHE A 241 -2.58 -8.89 8.26
CA PHE A 241 -2.10 -8.04 9.36
C PHE A 241 -3.23 -7.54 10.24
N TRP A 242 -4.40 -7.24 9.67
CA TRP A 242 -5.56 -6.81 10.46
C TRP A 242 -6.02 -7.90 11.42
N GLU A 243 -6.18 -9.11 10.92
CA GLU A 243 -6.69 -10.28 11.66
C GLU A 243 -5.71 -10.77 12.72
N ASN A 244 -4.39 -10.64 12.48
CA ASN A 244 -3.35 -11.18 13.37
C ASN A 244 -2.84 -10.10 14.32
N ARG A 245 -3.53 -9.97 15.45
CA ARG A 245 -3.43 -8.87 16.40
C ARG A 245 -2.09 -8.78 17.14
N SER A 246 -1.28 -9.85 17.14
CA SER A 246 0.02 -9.89 17.81
C SER A 246 1.20 -9.47 16.93
N ILE A 247 0.93 -9.08 15.64
CA ILE A 247 1.99 -8.73 14.70
C ILE A 247 2.14 -7.20 14.65
N THR A 248 3.34 -6.70 14.98
CA THR A 248 3.71 -5.29 14.81
C THR A 248 5.22 -5.18 14.52
N GLY A 249 5.63 -4.16 13.79
CA GLY A 249 7.03 -3.92 13.44
C GLY A 249 7.58 -4.86 12.38
N GLN A 250 6.73 -5.60 11.66
CA GLN A 250 7.13 -6.62 10.69
C GLN A 250 6.95 -6.16 9.25
N MET A 251 7.73 -6.76 8.34
CA MET A 251 7.59 -6.54 6.90
C MET A 251 7.52 -7.89 6.19
N ILE A 252 6.49 -8.06 5.35
CA ILE A 252 6.34 -9.23 4.48
C ILE A 252 6.72 -8.82 3.06
N ALA A 253 7.68 -9.54 2.46
CA ALA A 253 8.04 -9.34 1.05
C ALA A 253 7.09 -10.13 0.16
N LEU A 254 6.41 -9.42 -0.75
CA LEU A 254 5.65 -10.00 -1.86
C LEU A 254 6.47 -9.73 -3.12
N ASP A 255 7.48 -10.57 -3.39
CA ASP A 255 8.50 -10.25 -4.39
C ASP A 255 8.99 -11.46 -5.20
N GLY A 256 8.32 -12.61 -5.10
CA GLY A 256 8.76 -13.83 -5.78
C GLY A 256 10.14 -14.32 -5.32
N GLY A 257 10.58 -13.88 -4.14
CA GLY A 257 11.90 -14.21 -3.60
C GLY A 257 13.01 -13.31 -4.13
N GLN A 258 12.70 -12.19 -4.79
CA GLN A 258 13.72 -11.33 -5.41
C GLN A 258 14.83 -10.92 -4.44
N HIS A 259 14.46 -10.61 -3.19
CA HIS A 259 15.44 -10.19 -2.18
C HIS A 259 16.40 -11.31 -1.76
N LEU A 260 16.06 -12.57 -2.04
CA LEU A 260 16.89 -13.74 -1.70
C LEU A 260 17.86 -14.14 -2.82
N ALA A 261 17.81 -13.48 -3.98
CA ALA A 261 18.67 -13.83 -5.11
C ALA A 261 20.16 -13.66 -4.70
N TRP A 262 20.89 -14.76 -4.74
CA TRP A 262 22.26 -14.86 -4.20
C TRP A 262 23.31 -15.08 -5.30
N GLU A 263 22.94 -15.68 -6.43
CA GLU A 263 23.88 -16.04 -7.51
C GLU A 263 24.37 -14.77 -8.21
N THR A 264 25.59 -14.41 -7.96
CA THR A 264 26.25 -13.25 -8.58
C THR A 264 27.13 -13.71 -9.74
N PRO A 265 27.51 -12.82 -10.69
CA PRO A 265 28.32 -13.23 -11.84
C PRO A 265 29.64 -13.91 -11.52
N ASP A 266 30.20 -13.62 -10.35
CA ASP A 266 31.48 -14.20 -9.93
C ASP A 266 31.35 -15.65 -9.43
N ILE A 267 30.16 -16.11 -9.09
CA ILE A 267 29.93 -17.48 -8.63
C ILE A 267 29.01 -18.28 -9.57
N ALA A 268 28.41 -17.62 -10.57
CA ALA A 268 27.48 -18.28 -11.48
C ALA A 268 28.21 -19.34 -12.31
N GLY A 269 27.75 -20.59 -12.22
CA GLY A 269 28.31 -21.70 -12.96
C GLY A 269 29.63 -22.23 -12.43
N ILE A 270 30.07 -21.84 -11.24
CA ILE A 270 31.28 -22.35 -10.60
C ILE A 270 30.90 -23.44 -9.60
N THR A 271 31.66 -24.53 -9.61
CA THR A 271 31.56 -25.58 -8.56
C THR A 271 32.65 -25.33 -7.52
N GLU A 272 32.27 -25.14 -6.27
CA GLU A 272 33.18 -25.01 -5.15
C GLU A 272 33.55 -26.38 -4.58
#